data_c9f6a11d9f95deb101e4470db52719c5
#
_entry.id   c9f6a11d9f95deb101e4470db52719c5
#
_cell.length_a   1.000
_cell.length_b   1.000
_cell.length_c   1.000
_cell.angle_alpha   90.00
_cell.angle_beta   90.00
_cell.angle_gamma   90.00
#
_symmetry.space_group_name_H-M   'P 1'
#
loop_
_entity.id
_entity.type
_entity.pdbx_description
1 polymer ?
#
loop_
_entity_poly.entity_id
_entity_poly.type
_entity_poly.pdbx_seq_one_letter_code
_entity_poly.pdbx_strand_id
1 'polypeptide(L)'
;MYNYGREKALELRAEAPELTDTEIIDQELFVPTWHEGVQILDAPVQYEGQVYRVIQAHDSTGNSDWNPANSSALFSICHTKNPYKAKPWMTPSGTSGMYYLDECYIDENQLVWKQIYDGGNVYDAVTLPERWEMLNIYGIEIGDTSTTEESGVPTESESETPNEWPEWVQPVGTQDAYNIGAQVSHNNLHWISIVDNNVWEPGVYGWEQTD
;
A
#
# COMPACT_ATOMS: atom_id res chain seq x y z
N MET A 1 21.02 -4.34 19.17
CA MET A 1 19.91 -3.95 18.32
C MET A 1 20.31 -3.05 17.12
N TYR A 2 21.30 -2.16 17.25
CA TYR A 2 21.79 -1.29 16.16
C TYR A 2 22.42 -2.01 14.96
N ASN A 3 23.01 -3.21 15.13
CA ASN A 3 23.70 -3.92 14.04
C ASN A 3 22.72 -4.64 13.09
N TYR A 4 21.62 -5.19 13.58
CA TYR A 4 20.69 -5.99 12.77
C TYR A 4 20.07 -5.19 11.60
N GLY A 5 19.52 -4.01 11.86
CA GLY A 5 18.92 -3.19 10.81
C GLY A 5 19.92 -2.76 9.75
N ARG A 6 21.15 -2.43 10.15
CA ARG A 6 22.24 -2.08 9.21
C ARG A 6 22.67 -3.27 8.35
N GLU A 7 22.78 -4.45 8.95
CA GLU A 7 23.10 -5.67 8.23
C GLU A 7 22.03 -6.01 7.20
N LYS A 8 20.74 -5.92 7.58
CA LYS A 8 19.62 -6.14 6.66
C LYS A 8 19.56 -5.11 5.53
N ALA A 9 19.86 -3.84 5.80
CA ALA A 9 19.96 -2.82 4.75
C ALA A 9 21.09 -3.08 3.76
N LEU A 10 22.22 -3.63 4.22
CA LEU A 10 23.34 -4.01 3.36
C LEU A 10 23.03 -5.27 2.55
N GLU A 11 22.37 -6.27 3.14
CA GLU A 11 21.89 -7.47 2.45
C GLU A 11 20.91 -7.06 1.34
N LEU A 12 19.86 -6.30 1.68
CA LEU A 12 18.87 -5.82 0.72
C LEU A 12 19.52 -5.07 -0.45
N ARG A 13 20.48 -4.19 -0.17
CA ARG A 13 21.22 -3.46 -1.20
C ARG A 13 22.00 -4.41 -2.12
N ALA A 14 22.62 -5.46 -1.57
CA ALA A 14 23.37 -6.42 -2.34
C ALA A 14 22.49 -7.31 -3.22
N GLU A 15 21.30 -7.64 -2.75
CA GLU A 15 20.32 -8.49 -3.44
C GLU A 15 19.42 -7.70 -4.40
N ALA A 16 19.32 -6.39 -4.23
CA ALA A 16 18.39 -5.52 -4.96
C ALA A 16 18.39 -5.67 -6.49
N PRO A 17 19.54 -5.94 -7.17
CA PRO A 17 19.52 -6.18 -8.61
C PRO A 17 18.68 -7.38 -9.06
N GLU A 18 18.50 -8.37 -8.18
CA GLU A 18 17.75 -9.61 -8.47
C GLU A 18 16.32 -9.58 -7.92
N LEU A 19 15.99 -8.60 -7.07
CA LEU A 19 14.67 -8.46 -6.45
C LEU A 19 13.71 -7.69 -7.35
N THR A 20 12.44 -8.08 -7.31
CA THR A 20 11.34 -7.29 -7.85
C THR A 20 11.05 -6.08 -6.95
N ASP A 21 10.36 -5.08 -7.49
CA ASP A 21 9.96 -3.92 -6.72
C ASP A 21 8.99 -4.28 -5.57
N THR A 22 8.14 -5.29 -5.77
CA THR A 22 7.30 -5.86 -4.69
C THR A 22 8.15 -6.40 -3.54
N GLU A 23 9.16 -7.21 -3.83
CA GLU A 23 10.05 -7.80 -2.81
C GLU A 23 10.87 -6.73 -2.06
N ILE A 24 11.22 -5.64 -2.73
CA ILE A 24 11.87 -4.48 -2.10
C ILE A 24 10.89 -3.76 -1.16
N ILE A 25 9.65 -3.52 -1.61
CA ILE A 25 8.62 -2.84 -0.79
C ILE A 25 8.22 -3.72 0.41
N ASP A 26 8.17 -5.05 0.26
CA ASP A 26 7.93 -5.96 1.37
C ASP A 26 9.00 -5.86 2.47
N GLN A 27 10.21 -5.44 2.09
CA GLN A 27 11.35 -5.20 2.99
C GLN A 27 11.61 -3.72 3.28
N GLU A 28 10.63 -2.84 3.06
CA GLU A 28 10.75 -1.38 3.13
C GLU A 28 11.41 -0.86 4.41
N LEU A 29 11.19 -1.53 5.54
CA LEU A 29 11.82 -1.17 6.83
C LEU A 29 13.36 -1.13 6.78
N PHE A 30 13.96 -1.82 5.82
CA PHE A 30 15.42 -1.88 5.63
C PHE A 30 15.90 -1.05 4.45
N VAL A 31 14.98 -0.43 3.69
CA VAL A 31 15.34 0.50 2.62
C VAL A 31 15.86 1.79 3.23
N PRO A 32 17.10 2.22 2.92
CA PRO A 32 17.65 3.44 3.49
C PRO A 32 16.94 4.68 2.95
N THR A 33 16.77 5.68 3.79
CA THR A 33 16.29 7.00 3.36
C THR A 33 17.34 7.63 2.43
N TRP A 34 16.86 8.22 1.34
CA TRP A 34 17.74 8.97 0.42
C TRP A 34 18.41 10.15 1.12
N HIS A 35 19.63 10.38 0.78
CA HIS A 35 20.42 11.56 1.13
C HIS A 35 21.40 11.88 0.00
N GLU A 36 21.87 13.11 -0.06
CA GLU A 36 22.92 13.49 -0.99
C GLU A 36 24.16 12.59 -0.85
N GLY A 37 24.81 12.33 -1.97
CA GLY A 37 26.01 11.49 -2.03
C GLY A 37 25.98 10.51 -3.20
N VAL A 38 26.85 9.52 -3.14
CA VAL A 38 26.97 8.49 -4.19
C VAL A 38 25.75 7.57 -4.16
N GLN A 39 25.05 7.51 -5.28
CA GLN A 39 23.93 6.63 -5.54
C GLN A 39 24.37 5.46 -6.44
N ILE A 40 24.15 4.25 -6.00
CA ILE A 40 24.58 3.01 -6.67
C ILE A 40 23.45 2.49 -7.52
N LEU A 41 23.74 2.05 -8.74
CA LEU A 41 22.77 1.43 -9.65
C LEU A 41 22.02 0.29 -8.94
N ASP A 42 20.72 0.17 -9.20
CA ASP A 42 19.78 -0.78 -8.64
C ASP A 42 19.53 -0.68 -7.12
N ALA A 43 20.27 0.18 -6.41
CA ALA A 43 20.04 0.36 -4.98
C ALA A 43 18.66 0.95 -4.70
N PRO A 44 17.88 0.36 -3.75
CA PRO A 44 16.63 0.95 -3.32
C PRO A 44 16.90 2.10 -2.33
N VAL A 45 16.07 3.15 -2.43
CA VAL A 45 16.07 4.29 -1.51
C VAL A 45 14.66 4.72 -1.20
N GLN A 46 14.44 5.21 0.00
CA GLN A 46 13.18 5.78 0.46
C GLN A 46 13.23 7.30 0.39
N TYR A 47 12.19 7.92 -0.15
CA TYR A 47 12.06 9.37 -0.17
C TYR A 47 10.57 9.76 -0.09
N GLU A 48 10.22 10.62 0.87
CA GLU A 48 8.84 11.13 1.07
C GLU A 48 7.76 10.02 1.09
N GLY A 49 8.04 8.91 1.79
CA GLY A 49 7.09 7.81 1.96
C GLY A 49 6.99 6.86 0.76
N GLN A 50 7.75 7.12 -0.31
CA GLN A 50 7.82 6.25 -1.49
C GLN A 50 9.16 5.51 -1.53
N VAL A 51 9.17 4.37 -2.20
CA VAL A 51 10.38 3.60 -2.48
C VAL A 51 10.77 3.77 -3.94
N TYR A 52 12.04 4.02 -4.17
CA TYR A 52 12.60 4.21 -5.50
C TYR A 52 13.79 3.29 -5.72
N ARG A 53 14.06 2.98 -6.97
CA ARG A 53 15.27 2.29 -7.42
C ARG A 53 16.15 3.27 -8.18
N VAL A 54 17.44 3.27 -7.90
CA VAL A 54 18.43 4.04 -8.69
C VAL A 54 18.59 3.39 -10.07
N ILE A 55 18.18 4.07 -11.12
CA ILE A 55 18.28 3.56 -12.51
C ILE A 55 19.51 4.06 -13.25
N GLN A 56 20.21 5.04 -12.69
CA GLN A 56 21.50 5.51 -13.17
C GLN A 56 22.42 5.84 -11.98
N ALA A 57 23.58 5.21 -11.91
CA ALA A 57 24.56 5.51 -10.88
C ALA A 57 25.06 6.95 -11.04
N HIS A 58 25.09 7.71 -9.94
CA HIS A 58 25.49 9.12 -9.95
C HIS A 58 25.99 9.58 -8.58
N ASP A 59 26.56 10.77 -8.52
CA ASP A 59 26.92 11.45 -7.26
C ASP A 59 26.09 12.74 -7.16
N SER A 60 25.15 12.76 -6.20
CA SER A 60 24.29 13.92 -5.91
C SER A 60 24.87 14.85 -4.85
N THR A 61 26.14 14.71 -4.47
CA THR A 61 26.78 15.56 -3.46
C THR A 61 26.67 17.05 -3.86
N GLY A 62 26.06 17.85 -3.00
CA GLY A 62 25.80 19.28 -3.23
C GLY A 62 24.65 19.58 -4.19
N ASN A 63 23.86 18.59 -4.59
CA ASN A 63 22.72 18.72 -5.51
C ASN A 63 21.46 18.11 -4.87
N SER A 64 20.87 18.82 -3.92
CA SER A 64 19.65 18.38 -3.22
C SER A 64 18.46 18.18 -4.16
N ASP A 65 18.43 18.87 -5.30
CA ASP A 65 17.38 18.74 -6.32
C ASP A 65 17.47 17.44 -7.12
N TRP A 66 18.60 16.73 -7.03
CA TRP A 66 18.76 15.39 -7.62
C TRP A 66 18.18 14.29 -6.72
N ASN A 67 17.10 14.63 -6.04
CA ASN A 67 16.33 13.68 -5.22
C ASN A 67 15.38 12.81 -6.08
N PRO A 68 14.89 11.69 -5.54
CA PRO A 68 14.04 10.76 -6.27
C PRO A 68 12.77 11.36 -6.87
N ALA A 69 12.12 12.31 -6.18
CA ALA A 69 10.89 12.93 -6.66
C ALA A 69 11.12 13.86 -7.87
N ASN A 70 12.28 14.50 -7.94
CA ASN A 70 12.58 15.49 -8.98
C ASN A 70 13.37 14.93 -10.18
N SER A 71 13.93 13.72 -10.06
CA SER A 71 14.93 13.20 -11.01
C SER A 71 14.55 11.84 -11.58
N SER A 72 13.45 11.78 -12.35
CA SER A 72 12.96 10.55 -13.00
C SER A 72 13.96 9.91 -13.99
N ALA A 73 14.97 10.63 -14.43
CA ALA A 73 16.06 10.08 -15.23
C ALA A 73 17.11 9.31 -14.38
N LEU A 74 17.14 9.54 -13.07
CA LEU A 74 18.09 8.94 -12.13
C LEU A 74 17.45 7.87 -11.26
N PHE A 75 16.13 7.98 -11.05
CA PHE A 75 15.35 7.11 -10.18
C PHE A 75 14.06 6.66 -10.86
N SER A 76 13.67 5.43 -10.61
CA SER A 76 12.34 4.92 -10.93
C SER A 76 11.60 4.62 -9.63
N ILE A 77 10.32 4.99 -9.57
CA ILE A 77 9.47 4.59 -8.45
C ILE A 77 9.25 3.09 -8.51
N CYS A 78 9.25 2.44 -7.34
CA CYS A 78 8.90 1.04 -7.19
C CYS A 78 7.40 0.92 -6.95
N HIS A 79 6.77 -0.03 -7.64
CA HIS A 79 5.37 -0.41 -7.42
C HIS A 79 5.27 -1.80 -6.83
N THR A 80 4.18 -2.09 -6.14
CA THR A 80 3.97 -3.38 -5.49
C THR A 80 2.75 -4.10 -6.03
N LYS A 81 2.84 -5.43 -6.09
CA LYS A 81 1.70 -6.33 -6.33
C LYS A 81 1.02 -6.76 -5.02
N ASN A 82 1.60 -6.37 -3.90
CA ASN A 82 1.02 -6.62 -2.58
C ASN A 82 0.04 -5.49 -2.22
N PRO A 83 -1.29 -5.72 -2.24
CA PRO A 83 -2.27 -4.67 -2.02
C PRO A 83 -2.19 -4.06 -0.61
N TYR A 84 -1.70 -4.81 0.39
CA TYR A 84 -1.53 -4.32 1.75
C TYR A 84 -0.31 -3.40 1.93
N LYS A 85 0.54 -3.31 0.89
CA LYS A 85 1.71 -2.43 0.84
C LYS A 85 1.58 -1.37 -0.26
N ALA A 86 0.39 -1.23 -0.83
CA ALA A 86 0.11 -0.24 -1.86
C ALA A 86 0.48 1.17 -1.37
N LYS A 87 1.16 1.92 -2.22
CA LYS A 87 1.61 3.29 -1.96
C LYS A 87 0.65 4.29 -2.61
N PRO A 88 0.60 5.54 -2.14
CA PRO A 88 -0.15 6.58 -2.83
C PRO A 88 0.20 6.69 -4.31
N TRP A 89 -0.79 7.02 -5.12
CA TRP A 89 -0.58 7.24 -6.55
C TRP A 89 0.55 8.24 -6.80
N MET A 90 1.44 7.87 -7.70
CA MET A 90 2.46 8.76 -8.24
C MET A 90 2.36 8.78 -9.76
N THR A 91 2.22 9.96 -10.33
CA THR A 91 2.14 10.12 -11.78
C THR A 91 3.46 9.72 -12.45
N PRO A 92 3.45 8.72 -13.35
CA PRO A 92 4.63 8.32 -14.09
C PRO A 92 5.23 9.46 -14.91
N SER A 93 6.55 9.47 -15.07
CA SER A 93 7.27 10.42 -15.92
C SER A 93 7.75 9.72 -17.20
N GLY A 94 7.02 9.91 -18.28
CA GLY A 94 7.27 9.16 -19.52
C GLY A 94 7.08 7.65 -19.31
N THR A 95 8.13 6.87 -19.50
CA THR A 95 8.13 5.41 -19.27
C THR A 95 8.66 5.03 -17.88
N SER A 96 9.16 6.00 -17.11
CA SER A 96 9.65 5.75 -15.76
C SER A 96 8.49 5.72 -14.78
N GLY A 97 8.40 4.67 -13.96
CA GLY A 97 7.37 4.50 -12.94
C GLY A 97 5.99 4.18 -13.49
N MET A 98 5.87 3.62 -14.71
CA MET A 98 4.60 3.09 -15.20
C MET A 98 4.16 1.92 -14.33
N TYR A 99 2.84 1.81 -14.14
CA TYR A 99 2.23 0.64 -13.50
C TYR A 99 2.07 -0.50 -14.48
N TYR A 100 2.31 -1.72 -14.04
CA TYR A 100 2.16 -2.95 -14.81
C TYR A 100 1.11 -3.87 -14.18
N LEU A 101 0.78 -4.96 -14.87
CA LEU A 101 -0.21 -5.94 -14.43
C LEU A 101 0.01 -6.39 -12.97
N ASP A 102 -1.06 -6.38 -12.20
CA ASP A 102 -1.16 -6.69 -10.76
C ASP A 102 -0.53 -5.66 -9.82
N GLU A 103 0.12 -4.62 -10.31
CA GLU A 103 0.62 -3.56 -9.44
C GLU A 103 -0.50 -2.71 -8.88
N CYS A 104 -0.33 -2.30 -7.62
CA CYS A 104 -1.36 -1.63 -6.83
C CYS A 104 -0.92 -0.23 -6.40
N TYR A 105 -1.89 0.66 -6.28
CA TYR A 105 -1.74 1.92 -5.55
C TYR A 105 -2.94 2.14 -4.62
N ILE A 106 -2.79 3.03 -3.65
CA ILE A 106 -3.86 3.51 -2.78
C ILE A 106 -4.21 4.95 -3.15
N ASP A 107 -5.49 5.25 -3.26
CA ASP A 107 -5.97 6.60 -3.56
C ASP A 107 -6.17 7.45 -2.30
N GLU A 108 -6.61 8.70 -2.47
CA GLU A 108 -6.87 9.64 -1.38
C GLU A 108 -8.04 9.22 -0.47
N ASN A 109 -8.92 8.33 -0.96
CA ASN A 109 -10.03 7.76 -0.20
C ASN A 109 -9.65 6.45 0.49
N GLN A 110 -8.38 6.09 0.52
CA GLN A 110 -7.85 4.84 1.06
C GLN A 110 -8.35 3.59 0.33
N LEU A 111 -8.77 3.73 -0.93
CA LEU A 111 -9.15 2.60 -1.78
C LEU A 111 -7.93 2.09 -2.52
N VAL A 112 -7.77 0.78 -2.53
CA VAL A 112 -6.67 0.13 -3.24
C VAL A 112 -7.11 -0.27 -4.63
N TRP A 113 -6.32 0.11 -5.61
CA TRP A 113 -6.54 -0.16 -7.02
C TRP A 113 -5.43 -1.05 -7.56
N LYS A 114 -5.82 -2.13 -8.23
CA LYS A 114 -4.91 -3.09 -8.87
C LYS A 114 -5.02 -2.94 -10.39
N GLN A 115 -3.90 -2.82 -11.06
CA GLN A 115 -3.89 -2.81 -12.52
C GLN A 115 -4.24 -4.19 -13.09
N ILE A 116 -5.22 -4.23 -14.00
CA ILE A 116 -5.68 -5.45 -14.69
C ILE A 116 -5.33 -5.46 -16.18
N TYR A 117 -4.67 -4.41 -16.69
CA TYR A 117 -4.24 -4.31 -18.08
C TYR A 117 -2.82 -4.87 -18.22
N ASP A 118 -2.63 -5.75 -19.24
CA ASP A 118 -1.32 -6.30 -19.59
C ASP A 118 -0.54 -5.30 -20.46
N GLY A 119 0.21 -4.45 -19.83
CA GLY A 119 1.02 -3.39 -20.44
C GLY A 119 1.27 -2.24 -19.46
N GLY A 120 2.18 -1.35 -19.85
CA GLY A 120 2.48 -0.16 -19.05
C GLY A 120 1.30 0.82 -19.03
N ASN A 121 1.02 1.39 -17.88
CA ASN A 121 -0.05 2.35 -17.65
C ASN A 121 0.46 3.59 -16.91
N VAL A 122 0.08 4.76 -17.41
CA VAL A 122 0.45 6.07 -16.84
C VAL A 122 -0.75 6.84 -16.29
N TYR A 123 -1.94 6.23 -16.32
CA TYR A 123 -3.19 6.84 -15.89
C TYR A 123 -3.74 6.12 -14.67
N ASP A 124 -4.26 6.88 -13.73
CA ASP A 124 -4.94 6.37 -12.54
C ASP A 124 -6.34 5.80 -12.86
N ALA A 125 -7.02 5.26 -11.85
CA ALA A 125 -8.36 4.67 -11.99
C ALA A 125 -9.45 5.72 -12.25
N VAL A 126 -9.22 6.98 -11.90
CA VAL A 126 -10.16 8.08 -12.21
C VAL A 126 -10.10 8.41 -13.69
N THR A 127 -8.89 8.44 -14.27
CA THR A 127 -8.66 8.80 -15.67
C THR A 127 -8.95 7.63 -16.63
N LEU A 128 -8.63 6.40 -16.23
CA LEU A 128 -8.76 5.21 -17.10
C LEU A 128 -9.27 4.01 -16.29
N PRO A 129 -10.54 4.05 -15.83
CA PRO A 129 -11.09 3.08 -14.88
C PRO A 129 -11.11 1.64 -15.41
N GLU A 130 -11.24 1.43 -16.73
CA GLU A 130 -11.26 0.09 -17.32
C GLU A 130 -9.94 -0.68 -17.20
N ARG A 131 -8.86 -0.04 -16.77
CA ARG A 131 -7.56 -0.69 -16.54
C ARG A 131 -7.34 -1.07 -15.08
N TRP A 132 -8.27 -0.74 -14.20
CA TRP A 132 -8.10 -0.92 -12.78
C TRP A 132 -9.25 -1.73 -12.17
N GLU A 133 -8.91 -2.57 -11.25
CA GLU A 133 -9.83 -3.27 -10.36
C GLU A 133 -9.69 -2.69 -8.97
N MET A 134 -10.79 -2.24 -8.40
CA MET A 134 -10.80 -1.80 -7.01
C MET A 134 -10.83 -3.01 -6.09
N LEU A 135 -9.88 -3.06 -5.16
CA LEU A 135 -9.78 -4.11 -4.16
C LEU A 135 -10.34 -3.61 -2.84
N ASN A 136 -11.42 -4.21 -2.38
CA ASN A 136 -11.98 -3.91 -1.06
C ASN A 136 -11.23 -4.72 0.02
N ILE A 137 -9.94 -4.45 0.18
CA ILE A 137 -9.07 -5.16 1.15
C ILE A 137 -9.34 -4.74 2.60
N TYR A 138 -10.01 -3.60 2.80
CA TYR A 138 -10.32 -3.06 4.13
C TYR A 138 -11.79 -3.16 4.49
N GLY A 139 -12.63 -3.79 3.64
CA GLY A 139 -14.07 -3.92 3.90
C GLY A 139 -14.84 -2.59 3.93
N ILE A 140 -14.31 -1.54 3.31
CA ILE A 140 -14.95 -0.22 3.27
C ILE A 140 -16.20 -0.32 2.39
N GLU A 141 -17.38 -0.01 2.94
CA GLU A 141 -18.60 0.12 2.14
C GLU A 141 -18.50 1.34 1.23
N ILE A 142 -18.37 1.10 -0.06
CA ILE A 142 -18.40 2.15 -1.05
C ILE A 142 -19.87 2.38 -1.41
N GLY A 143 -20.38 3.53 -1.02
CA GLY A 143 -21.70 3.95 -1.45
C GLY A 143 -21.82 3.92 -2.97
N ASP A 144 -22.75 3.10 -3.46
CA ASP A 144 -23.00 2.86 -4.88
C ASP A 144 -23.33 4.17 -5.62
N THR A 145 -22.42 4.64 -6.46
CA THR A 145 -22.70 5.68 -7.47
C THR A 145 -22.85 5.03 -8.83
N SER A 146 -23.85 4.18 -8.98
CA SER A 146 -24.32 3.74 -10.30
C SER A 146 -25.81 3.91 -10.42
N THR A 147 -26.19 5.03 -11.01
CA THR A 147 -27.54 5.20 -11.55
C THR A 147 -27.61 4.50 -12.91
N THR A 148 -28.29 3.39 -13.01
CA THR A 148 -29.10 3.08 -14.21
C THR A 148 -30.19 2.10 -13.83
N GLU A 149 -31.42 2.54 -14.08
CA GLU A 149 -32.66 1.82 -13.88
C GLU A 149 -32.79 0.63 -14.83
N GLU A 150 -33.32 -0.48 -14.39
CA GLU A 150 -34.61 -1.04 -14.85
C GLU A 150 -34.95 -2.39 -14.20
N SER A 151 -36.07 -2.36 -13.47
CA SER A 151 -37.20 -3.28 -13.43
C SER A 151 -37.00 -4.81 -13.38
N GLY A 152 -37.52 -5.41 -12.32
CA GLY A 152 -37.94 -6.84 -12.28
C GLY A 152 -38.12 -7.42 -10.88
N VAL A 153 -39.31 -7.50 -10.40
CA VAL A 153 -39.91 -7.92 -9.12
C VAL A 153 -39.70 -9.43 -8.80
N PRO A 154 -40.04 -9.92 -7.62
CA PRO A 154 -39.13 -10.42 -6.54
C PRO A 154 -39.28 -11.95 -6.32
N THR A 155 -38.35 -12.53 -5.61
CA THR A 155 -38.65 -13.75 -4.84
C THR A 155 -37.91 -13.72 -3.50
N GLU A 156 -38.70 -13.81 -2.45
CA GLU A 156 -38.32 -13.89 -1.05
C GLU A 156 -37.38 -15.08 -0.77
N SER A 157 -36.35 -14.84 0.05
CA SER A 157 -36.01 -15.74 1.16
C SER A 157 -35.13 -15.01 2.16
N GLU A 158 -35.71 -14.72 3.28
CA GLU A 158 -35.23 -14.59 4.65
C GLU A 158 -33.78 -14.12 4.92
N SER A 159 -33.72 -12.89 5.46
CA SER A 159 -33.15 -12.54 6.76
C SER A 159 -31.70 -12.89 7.02
N GLU A 160 -30.82 -11.90 6.82
CA GLU A 160 -29.92 -11.51 7.92
C GLU A 160 -29.66 -10.01 7.84
N THR A 161 -29.84 -9.34 8.96
CA THR A 161 -29.73 -7.89 9.10
C THR A 161 -28.30 -7.43 8.87
N PRO A 162 -28.07 -6.33 8.14
CA PRO A 162 -26.74 -5.75 7.97
C PRO A 162 -26.33 -4.99 9.22
N ASN A 163 -25.08 -5.11 9.54
CA ASN A 163 -24.37 -4.20 10.42
C ASN A 163 -24.42 -4.49 11.92
N GLU A 164 -23.98 -5.69 12.32
CA GLU A 164 -23.41 -5.86 13.66
C GLU A 164 -21.89 -5.99 13.49
N TRP A 165 -21.14 -5.04 14.00
CA TRP A 165 -19.70 -5.17 14.13
C TRP A 165 -19.41 -6.45 14.94
N PRO A 166 -18.59 -7.38 14.47
CA PRO A 166 -18.32 -8.62 15.17
C PRO A 166 -17.78 -8.34 16.55
N GLU A 167 -18.19 -9.12 17.55
CA GLU A 167 -17.65 -8.99 18.89
C GLU A 167 -16.15 -9.29 18.88
N TRP A 168 -15.36 -8.44 19.53
CA TRP A 168 -13.92 -8.65 19.66
C TRP A 168 -13.61 -9.97 20.38
N VAL A 169 -12.69 -10.74 19.82
CA VAL A 169 -12.20 -11.98 20.40
C VAL A 169 -10.69 -11.87 20.61
N GLN A 170 -10.21 -12.24 21.79
CA GLN A 170 -8.77 -12.19 22.09
C GLN A 170 -8.00 -13.08 21.11
N PRO A 171 -7.10 -12.52 20.29
CA PRO A 171 -6.24 -13.31 19.42
C PRO A 171 -5.30 -14.22 20.22
N VAL A 172 -5.08 -15.43 19.70
CA VAL A 172 -4.18 -16.44 20.32
C VAL A 172 -2.77 -16.33 19.76
N GLY A 173 -2.62 -15.64 18.59
CA GLY A 173 -1.34 -15.46 17.93
C GLY A 173 -1.41 -14.45 16.79
N THR A 174 -0.38 -14.44 15.95
CA THR A 174 -0.31 -13.52 14.80
C THR A 174 -1.19 -13.95 13.63
N GLN A 175 -1.71 -15.18 13.65
CA GLN A 175 -2.54 -15.72 12.56
C GLN A 175 -4.00 -15.30 12.66
N ASP A 176 -4.46 -14.93 13.83
CA ASP A 176 -5.81 -14.47 14.17
C ASP A 176 -5.81 -13.04 14.73
N ALA A 177 -4.67 -12.34 14.60
CA ALA A 177 -4.54 -10.94 14.96
C ALA A 177 -5.34 -10.04 14.01
N TYR A 178 -5.87 -8.94 14.54
CA TYR A 178 -6.61 -7.96 13.76
C TYR A 178 -5.66 -7.08 12.96
N ASN A 179 -5.96 -6.92 11.68
CA ASN A 179 -5.20 -5.99 10.83
C ASN A 179 -5.70 -4.55 11.00
N ILE A 180 -4.90 -3.59 10.56
CA ILE A 180 -5.32 -2.20 10.49
C ILE A 180 -6.65 -2.10 9.69
N GLY A 181 -7.61 -1.32 10.20
CA GLY A 181 -8.95 -1.19 9.61
C GLY A 181 -9.94 -2.27 10.04
N ALA A 182 -9.53 -3.32 10.77
CA ALA A 182 -10.47 -4.30 11.32
C ALA A 182 -11.44 -3.64 12.28
N GLN A 183 -12.73 -3.94 12.11
CA GLN A 183 -13.83 -3.39 12.89
C GLN A 183 -14.37 -4.42 13.89
N VAL A 184 -14.54 -4.01 15.13
CA VAL A 184 -15.07 -4.87 16.19
C VAL A 184 -15.97 -4.09 17.14
N SER A 185 -16.93 -4.80 17.76
CA SER A 185 -17.63 -4.31 18.93
C SER A 185 -16.95 -4.84 20.19
N HIS A 186 -16.79 -3.99 21.20
CA HIS A 186 -16.26 -4.36 22.50
C HIS A 186 -16.80 -3.43 23.58
N ASN A 187 -17.37 -4.00 24.65
CA ASN A 187 -17.97 -3.24 25.75
C ASN A 187 -19.06 -2.24 25.30
N ASN A 188 -19.91 -2.63 24.35
CA ASN A 188 -20.95 -1.80 23.74
C ASN A 188 -20.43 -0.56 22.99
N LEU A 189 -19.17 -0.56 22.59
CA LEU A 189 -18.52 0.48 21.80
C LEU A 189 -17.98 -0.15 20.52
N HIS A 190 -17.84 0.66 19.49
CA HIS A 190 -17.27 0.26 18.21
C HIS A 190 -15.81 0.70 18.12
N TRP A 191 -14.96 -0.16 17.58
CA TRP A 191 -13.52 0.05 17.52
C TRP A 191 -12.96 -0.32 16.16
N ILE A 192 -12.03 0.49 15.68
CA ILE A 192 -11.26 0.22 14.45
C ILE A 192 -9.80 0.02 14.83
N SER A 193 -9.19 -1.06 14.37
CA SER A 193 -7.75 -1.27 14.57
C SER A 193 -6.95 -0.26 13.75
N ILE A 194 -6.04 0.46 14.39
CA ILE A 194 -5.15 1.43 13.77
C ILE A 194 -3.71 0.92 13.60
N VAL A 195 -3.49 -0.38 13.89
CA VAL A 195 -2.20 -1.05 13.72
C VAL A 195 -2.40 -2.43 13.10
N ASP A 196 -1.39 -2.91 12.37
CA ASP A 196 -1.37 -4.29 11.87
C ASP A 196 -0.99 -5.29 12.95
N ASN A 197 -1.48 -6.53 12.77
CA ASN A 197 -1.25 -7.63 13.71
C ASN A 197 -1.63 -7.26 15.16
N ASN A 198 -2.73 -6.56 15.31
CA ASN A 198 -3.22 -6.10 16.61
C ASN A 198 -3.76 -7.28 17.41
N VAL A 199 -3.12 -7.59 18.52
CA VAL A 199 -3.53 -8.62 19.48
C VAL A 199 -4.04 -8.00 20.80
N TRP A 200 -4.07 -6.67 20.88
CA TRP A 200 -4.46 -5.96 22.08
C TRP A 200 -5.98 -5.81 22.17
N GLU A 201 -6.47 -5.74 23.40
CA GLU A 201 -7.87 -5.47 23.67
C GLU A 201 -8.24 -4.03 23.28
N PRO A 202 -9.42 -3.80 22.66
CA PRO A 202 -9.92 -2.45 22.39
C PRO A 202 -9.96 -1.58 23.66
N GLY A 203 -9.44 -0.35 23.51
CA GLY A 203 -9.28 0.57 24.63
C GLY A 203 -7.92 0.50 25.33
N VAL A 204 -7.05 -0.48 24.99
CA VAL A 204 -5.68 -0.60 25.56
C VAL A 204 -4.64 -0.01 24.61
N TYR A 205 -4.55 -0.54 23.39
CA TYR A 205 -3.57 -0.08 22.39
C TYR A 205 -4.01 -0.50 20.98
N GLY A 206 -3.71 0.38 19.99
CA GLY A 206 -3.90 0.07 18.58
C GLY A 206 -5.35 0.06 18.11
N TRP A 207 -6.27 0.64 18.86
CA TRP A 207 -7.68 0.79 18.51
C TRP A 207 -8.12 2.24 18.61
N GLU A 208 -8.92 2.66 17.64
CA GLU A 208 -9.65 3.93 17.66
C GLU A 208 -11.13 3.65 17.91
N GLN A 209 -11.71 4.37 18.87
CA GLN A 209 -13.12 4.27 19.17
C GLN A 209 -13.92 5.10 18.17
N THR A 210 -14.97 4.51 17.63
CA THR A 210 -15.95 5.19 16.76
C THR A 210 -17.30 5.29 17.47
N ASP A 211 -18.03 6.33 17.18
CA ASP A 211 -19.39 6.55 17.72
C ASP A 211 -20.43 5.67 17.01
#